data_ffb9b07807e6827c9041193aa0b51e5f
#
_entry.id   ffb9b07807e6827c9041193aa0b51e5f
#
_cell.length_a   1.000
_cell.length_b   1.000
_cell.length_c   1.000
_cell.angle_alpha   90.00
_cell.angle_beta   90.00
_cell.angle_gamma   90.00
#
_symmetry.space_group_name_H-M   'P 1'
#
loop_
_entity.id
_entity.type
_entity.pdbx_description
1 polymer ?
#
loop_
_entity_poly.entity_id
_entity_poly.type
_entity_poly.pdbx_seq_one_letter_code
_entity_poly.pdbx_strand_id
1 'polypeptide(L)'
;EMLPDRFQDHADTFLFDTRQVGGQTETGVVTGAKGRALLAAMRRSVAALADAGFDLVVDDVWLDGEPADYAGLLRGHRVWRVGLTAPLAVLEERERDRDDRALGLARAQLPLVHRDVAYDLTIDTAGVTAEDVARRIAALAGLLAP
;
A
#
# COMPACT_ATOMS: atom_id res chain seq x y z
N GLU A 1 -11.68 -5.20 6.30
CA GLU A 1 -12.15 -5.51 4.93
C GLU A 1 -13.37 -4.66 4.59
N MET A 2 -13.28 -3.85 3.53
CA MET A 2 -14.35 -2.87 3.21
C MET A 2 -15.41 -3.42 2.25
N LEU A 3 -15.21 -4.60 1.68
CA LEU A 3 -16.13 -5.18 0.70
C LEU A 3 -16.71 -6.50 1.21
N PRO A 4 -18.03 -6.73 1.05
CA PRO A 4 -18.64 -8.04 1.24
C PRO A 4 -18.03 -9.06 0.26
N ASP A 5 -17.95 -10.34 0.66
CA ASP A 5 -17.34 -11.44 -0.10
C ASP A 5 -17.79 -11.53 -1.56
N ARG A 6 -19.08 -11.27 -1.82
CA ARG A 6 -19.64 -11.28 -3.18
C ARG A 6 -19.05 -10.23 -4.14
N PHE A 7 -18.29 -9.26 -3.63
CA PHE A 7 -17.62 -8.22 -4.42
C PHE A 7 -16.10 -8.38 -4.43
N GLN A 8 -15.58 -9.38 -3.76
CA GLN A 8 -14.19 -9.79 -3.87
C GLN A 8 -14.02 -10.60 -5.16
N ASP A 9 -12.84 -10.48 -5.78
CA ASP A 9 -12.51 -11.12 -7.05
C ASP A 9 -13.58 -10.91 -8.13
N HIS A 10 -14.00 -9.66 -8.31
CA HIS A 10 -15.03 -9.26 -9.25
C HIS A 10 -14.54 -8.13 -10.17
N ALA A 11 -14.83 -8.25 -11.48
CA ALA A 11 -14.36 -7.32 -12.51
C ALA A 11 -14.74 -5.85 -12.28
N ASP A 12 -15.88 -5.56 -11.62
CA ASP A 12 -16.29 -4.20 -11.27
C ASP A 12 -15.50 -3.60 -10.10
N THR A 13 -14.90 -4.44 -9.25
CA THR A 13 -14.17 -4.04 -8.04
C THR A 13 -12.69 -4.37 -8.17
N PHE A 14 -12.25 -5.49 -7.63
CA PHE A 14 -10.87 -5.95 -7.70
C PHE A 14 -10.87 -7.39 -8.20
N LEU A 15 -10.26 -7.62 -9.35
CA LEU A 15 -10.11 -8.95 -9.95
C LEU A 15 -8.63 -9.35 -9.88
N PHE A 16 -8.37 -10.54 -9.37
CA PHE A 16 -7.03 -11.13 -9.40
C PHE A 16 -6.82 -11.85 -10.76
N ASP A 17 -5.85 -11.38 -11.53
CA ASP A 17 -5.47 -11.95 -12.83
C ASP A 17 -4.12 -12.67 -12.69
N THR A 18 -4.17 -13.99 -12.58
CA THR A 18 -2.99 -14.84 -12.40
C THR A 18 -2.50 -15.39 -13.72
N ARG A 19 -1.21 -15.22 -14.01
CA ARG A 19 -0.55 -15.65 -15.25
C ARG A 19 0.74 -16.39 -14.95
N GLN A 20 1.19 -17.20 -15.91
CA GLN A 20 2.52 -17.80 -15.93
C GLN A 20 3.42 -16.98 -16.86
N VAL A 21 4.45 -16.36 -16.30
CA VAL A 21 5.43 -15.55 -17.04
C VAL A 21 6.82 -16.14 -16.80
N GLY A 22 7.46 -16.67 -17.84
CA GLY A 22 8.78 -17.27 -17.72
C GLY A 22 8.87 -18.45 -16.74
N GLY A 23 7.78 -19.19 -16.54
CA GLY A 23 7.69 -20.30 -15.57
C GLY A 23 7.47 -19.85 -14.13
N GLN A 24 7.21 -18.57 -13.89
CA GLN A 24 6.88 -18.00 -12.58
C GLN A 24 5.41 -17.55 -12.54
N THR A 25 4.79 -17.68 -11.37
CA THR A 25 3.43 -17.16 -11.16
C THR A 25 3.49 -15.66 -10.90
N GLU A 26 2.69 -14.89 -11.65
CA GLU A 26 2.44 -13.48 -11.42
C GLU A 26 0.95 -13.24 -11.27
N THR A 27 0.55 -12.54 -10.22
CA THR A 27 -0.85 -12.17 -9.98
C THR A 27 -0.98 -10.65 -9.96
N GLY A 28 -1.64 -10.11 -10.98
CA GLY A 28 -2.00 -8.69 -11.03
C GLY A 28 -3.34 -8.43 -10.37
N VAL A 29 -3.58 -7.18 -9.97
CA VAL A 29 -4.89 -6.71 -9.54
C VAL A 29 -5.45 -5.77 -10.58
N VAL A 30 -6.57 -6.15 -11.19
CA VAL A 30 -7.32 -5.30 -12.10
C VAL A 30 -8.39 -4.58 -11.30
N THR A 31 -8.29 -3.25 -11.24
CA THR A 31 -9.26 -2.43 -10.49
C THR A 31 -10.37 -1.96 -11.40
N GLY A 32 -11.58 -2.42 -11.16
CA GLY A 32 -12.80 -2.02 -11.88
C GLY A 32 -13.31 -0.63 -11.47
N ALA A 33 -14.37 -0.17 -12.12
CA ALA A 33 -14.91 1.17 -11.89
C ALA A 33 -15.37 1.39 -10.44
N LYS A 34 -16.03 0.41 -9.83
CA LYS A 34 -16.44 0.46 -8.41
C LYS A 34 -15.24 0.41 -7.47
N GLY A 35 -14.21 -0.39 -7.80
CA GLY A 35 -12.96 -0.43 -7.04
C GLY A 35 -12.28 0.93 -7.00
N ARG A 36 -12.12 1.59 -8.14
CA ARG A 36 -11.58 2.95 -8.21
C ARG A 36 -12.42 3.95 -7.42
N ALA A 37 -13.75 3.88 -7.52
CA ALA A 37 -14.62 4.76 -6.76
C ALA A 37 -14.49 4.54 -5.24
N LEU A 38 -14.32 3.28 -4.80
CA LEU A 38 -14.10 2.93 -3.40
C LEU A 38 -12.75 3.48 -2.90
N LEU A 39 -11.66 3.29 -3.64
CA LEU A 39 -10.33 3.83 -3.29
C LEU A 39 -10.38 5.37 -3.18
N ALA A 40 -11.02 6.04 -4.13
CA ALA A 40 -11.21 7.49 -4.08
C ALA A 40 -12.06 7.93 -2.87
N ALA A 41 -13.07 7.15 -2.48
CA ALA A 41 -13.87 7.43 -1.28
C ALA A 41 -13.04 7.22 0.01
N MET A 42 -12.24 6.17 0.08
CA MET A 42 -11.33 5.91 1.19
C MET A 42 -10.36 7.09 1.38
N ARG A 43 -9.71 7.57 0.31
CA ARG A 43 -8.78 8.70 0.36
C ARG A 43 -9.46 10.00 0.83
N ARG A 44 -10.69 10.25 0.40
CA ARG A 44 -11.48 11.39 0.93
C ARG A 44 -11.83 11.23 2.40
N SER A 45 -12.08 10.01 2.87
CA SER A 45 -12.32 9.75 4.30
C SER A 45 -11.08 10.03 5.14
N VAL A 46 -9.89 9.69 4.65
CA VAL A 46 -8.61 10.05 5.28
C VAL A 46 -8.50 11.57 5.41
N ALA A 47 -8.77 12.31 4.33
CA ALA A 47 -8.73 13.77 4.36
C ALA A 47 -9.75 14.36 5.37
N ALA A 48 -10.97 13.84 5.39
CA ALA A 48 -12.00 14.30 6.33
C ALA A 48 -11.60 14.06 7.81
N LEU A 49 -10.93 12.94 8.11
CA LEU A 49 -10.40 12.67 9.46
C LEU A 49 -9.26 13.62 9.81
N ALA A 50 -8.36 13.88 8.86
CA ALA A 50 -7.27 14.85 9.07
C ALA A 50 -7.80 16.26 9.30
N ASP A 51 -8.80 16.71 8.52
CA ASP A 51 -9.49 18.00 8.68
C ASP A 51 -10.21 18.11 10.04
N ALA A 52 -10.66 16.98 10.59
CA ALA A 52 -11.22 16.92 11.93
C ALA A 52 -10.16 16.94 13.08
N GLY A 53 -8.87 16.99 12.72
CA GLY A 53 -7.75 17.11 13.67
C GLY A 53 -7.20 15.79 14.21
N PHE A 54 -7.50 14.67 13.55
CA PHE A 54 -6.92 13.38 13.95
C PHE A 54 -5.53 13.18 13.35
N ASP A 55 -4.60 12.66 14.17
CA ASP A 55 -3.36 12.08 13.68
C ASP A 55 -3.65 10.69 13.11
N LEU A 56 -3.15 10.41 11.91
CA LEU A 56 -3.48 9.21 11.15
C LEU A 56 -2.22 8.45 10.72
N VAL A 57 -2.30 7.14 10.74
CA VAL A 57 -1.40 6.25 10.00
C VAL A 57 -2.23 5.57 8.92
N VAL A 58 -1.80 5.74 7.68
CA VAL A 58 -2.50 5.18 6.51
C VAL A 58 -1.57 4.16 5.86
N ASP A 59 -2.02 2.91 5.80
CA ASP A 59 -1.38 1.84 5.03
C ASP A 59 -2.12 1.70 3.69
N ASP A 60 -1.44 2.05 2.60
CA ASP A 60 -2.01 2.02 1.24
C ASP A 60 -0.96 1.50 0.26
N VAL A 61 -1.38 0.72 -0.72
CA VAL A 61 -0.55 0.23 -1.81
C VAL A 61 -0.81 1.08 -3.04
N TRP A 62 0.19 1.86 -3.45
CA TRP A 62 0.06 2.76 -4.59
C TRP A 62 0.56 2.11 -5.87
N LEU A 63 -0.32 2.05 -6.85
CA LEU A 63 -0.02 1.59 -8.20
C LEU A 63 -0.26 2.74 -9.17
N ASP A 64 0.66 2.95 -10.12
CA ASP A 64 0.49 3.84 -11.28
C ASP A 64 0.01 5.29 -10.99
N GLY A 65 0.74 6.04 -10.16
CA GLY A 65 0.54 7.50 -10.01
C GLY A 65 -0.51 7.92 -8.96
N GLU A 66 -1.09 6.99 -8.21
CA GLU A 66 -2.05 7.24 -7.13
C GLU A 66 -1.57 8.21 -6.01
N PRO A 67 -0.25 8.43 -5.76
CA PRO A 67 0.21 9.46 -4.82
C PRO A 67 -0.30 10.87 -5.11
N ALA A 68 -0.62 11.19 -6.37
CA ALA A 68 -1.10 12.50 -6.75
C ALA A 68 -2.44 12.87 -6.11
N ASP A 69 -3.32 11.88 -5.87
CA ASP A 69 -4.62 12.08 -5.24
C ASP A 69 -4.47 12.59 -3.80
N TYR A 70 -3.56 11.99 -3.02
CA TYR A 70 -3.30 12.43 -1.66
C TYR A 70 -2.70 13.83 -1.58
N ALA A 71 -1.82 14.19 -2.52
CA ALA A 71 -1.19 15.51 -2.53
C ALA A 71 -2.22 16.65 -2.65
N GLY A 72 -3.30 16.42 -3.40
CA GLY A 72 -4.41 17.37 -3.50
C GLY A 72 -5.30 17.40 -2.25
N LEU A 73 -5.69 16.21 -1.77
CA LEU A 73 -6.64 16.04 -0.67
C LEU A 73 -6.06 16.48 0.69
N LEU A 74 -4.77 16.25 0.93
CA LEU A 74 -4.10 16.56 2.19
C LEU A 74 -3.32 17.89 2.16
N ARG A 75 -3.67 18.77 1.22
CA ARG A 75 -3.05 20.10 1.14
C ARG A 75 -3.31 20.87 2.44
N GLY A 76 -2.23 21.32 3.07
CA GLY A 76 -2.30 22.04 4.35
C GLY A 76 -2.05 21.15 5.58
N HIS A 77 -2.02 19.84 5.42
CA HIS A 77 -1.61 18.91 6.47
C HIS A 77 -0.12 18.57 6.37
N ARG A 78 0.49 18.25 7.50
CA ARG A 78 1.84 17.68 7.54
C ARG A 78 1.74 16.19 7.23
N VAL A 79 2.31 15.77 6.11
CA VAL A 79 2.27 14.38 5.62
C VAL A 79 3.68 13.85 5.52
N TRP A 80 3.92 12.70 6.11
CA TRP A 80 5.15 11.93 5.96
C TRP A 80 4.88 10.73 5.04
N ARG A 81 5.64 10.61 3.97
CA ARG A 81 5.58 9.47 3.06
C ARG A 81 6.69 8.50 3.39
N VAL A 82 6.31 7.29 3.77
CA VAL A 82 7.26 6.25 4.16
C VAL A 82 7.14 5.10 3.17
N GLY A 83 8.24 4.78 2.48
CA GLY A 83 8.35 3.62 1.61
C GLY A 83 8.91 2.44 2.41
N LEU A 84 8.15 1.34 2.49
CA LEU A 84 8.64 0.08 3.03
C LEU A 84 9.03 -0.84 1.89
N THR A 85 10.29 -1.23 1.84
CA THR A 85 10.83 -2.08 0.78
C THR A 85 11.35 -3.41 1.34
N ALA A 86 11.47 -4.40 0.48
CA ALA A 86 12.23 -5.62 0.74
C ALA A 86 12.65 -6.27 -0.59
N PRO A 87 13.71 -7.09 -0.61
CA PRO A 87 14.04 -7.91 -1.77
C PRO A 87 12.87 -8.82 -2.19
N LEU A 88 12.69 -9.06 -3.50
CA LEU A 88 11.59 -9.89 -4.01
C LEU A 88 11.52 -11.27 -3.33
N ALA A 89 12.65 -11.93 -3.12
CA ALA A 89 12.68 -13.25 -2.47
C ALA A 89 12.06 -13.22 -1.05
N VAL A 90 12.32 -12.14 -0.29
CA VAL A 90 11.75 -11.94 1.05
C VAL A 90 10.24 -11.68 0.97
N LEU A 91 9.80 -10.90 -0.02
CA LEU A 91 8.37 -10.64 -0.23
C LEU A 91 7.62 -11.91 -0.62
N GLU A 92 8.18 -12.72 -1.51
CA GLU A 92 7.60 -14.00 -1.93
C GLU A 92 7.57 -15.05 -0.79
N GLU A 93 8.58 -15.04 0.09
CA GLU A 93 8.56 -15.86 1.31
C GLU A 93 7.43 -15.44 2.23
N ARG A 94 7.31 -14.15 2.55
CA ARG A 94 6.22 -13.59 3.36
C ARG A 94 4.83 -13.84 2.75
N GLU A 95 4.74 -13.81 1.41
CA GLU A 95 3.50 -14.10 0.69
C GLU A 95 3.08 -15.57 0.87
N ARG A 96 4.03 -16.51 0.79
CA ARG A 96 3.77 -17.94 1.00
C ARG A 96 3.39 -18.28 2.45
N ASP A 97 3.90 -17.51 3.42
CA ASP A 97 3.62 -17.71 4.85
C ASP A 97 2.24 -17.16 5.27
N ARG A 98 1.49 -16.58 4.33
CA ARG A 98 0.17 -15.99 4.58
C ARG A 98 -0.90 -16.68 3.76
N ASP A 99 -1.89 -17.26 4.45
CA ASP A 99 -3.02 -17.95 3.82
C ASP A 99 -4.00 -16.99 3.10
N ASP A 100 -3.93 -15.69 3.41
CA ASP A 100 -4.82 -14.65 2.88
C ASP A 100 -4.27 -13.91 1.65
N ARG A 101 -3.17 -14.38 1.07
CA ARG A 101 -2.51 -13.72 -0.06
C ARG A 101 -2.51 -14.56 -1.33
N ALA A 102 -2.81 -13.90 -2.47
CA ALA A 102 -2.65 -14.53 -3.77
C ALA A 102 -1.15 -14.65 -4.11
N LEU A 103 -0.70 -15.85 -4.45
CA LEU A 103 0.69 -16.10 -4.84
C LEU A 103 1.05 -15.35 -6.13
N GLY A 104 2.23 -14.75 -6.16
CA GLY A 104 2.74 -13.98 -7.31
C GLY A 104 2.32 -12.51 -7.32
N LEU A 105 1.58 -12.06 -6.31
CA LEU A 105 1.18 -10.66 -6.14
C LEU A 105 2.41 -9.76 -5.91
N ALA A 106 3.32 -10.18 -5.03
CA ALA A 106 4.55 -9.45 -4.74
C ALA A 106 5.40 -9.25 -6.00
N ARG A 107 5.55 -10.29 -6.83
CA ARG A 107 6.30 -10.23 -8.09
C ARG A 107 5.69 -9.23 -9.08
N ALA A 108 4.37 -9.26 -9.25
CA ALA A 108 3.67 -8.38 -10.17
C ALA A 108 3.68 -6.91 -9.70
N GLN A 109 3.57 -6.66 -8.40
CA GLN A 109 3.44 -5.30 -7.86
C GLN A 109 4.77 -4.60 -7.58
N LEU A 110 5.83 -5.33 -7.20
CA LEU A 110 7.11 -4.74 -6.81
C LEU A 110 7.67 -3.72 -7.83
N PRO A 111 7.63 -3.94 -9.15
CA PRO A 111 8.12 -2.97 -10.13
C PRO A 111 7.23 -1.72 -10.26
N LEU A 112 6.02 -1.73 -9.67
CA LEU A 112 5.01 -0.68 -9.81
C LEU A 112 4.88 0.19 -8.56
N VAL A 113 4.88 -0.42 -7.37
CA VAL A 113 4.51 0.20 -6.08
C VAL A 113 5.36 1.42 -5.72
N HIS A 114 6.65 1.41 -6.07
CA HIS A 114 7.56 2.50 -5.69
C HIS A 114 7.93 3.42 -6.87
N ARG A 115 7.28 3.22 -8.02
CA ARG A 115 7.59 3.98 -9.23
C ARG A 115 7.18 5.44 -9.05
N ASP A 116 8.12 6.33 -9.32
CA ASP A 116 7.91 7.78 -9.31
C ASP A 116 7.38 8.36 -7.99
N VAL A 117 7.57 7.64 -6.87
CA VAL A 117 7.19 8.11 -5.54
C VAL A 117 8.40 8.71 -4.82
N ALA A 118 8.28 9.97 -4.42
CA ALA A 118 9.24 10.61 -3.52
C ALA A 118 8.84 10.32 -2.06
N TYR A 119 9.71 9.62 -1.33
CA TYR A 119 9.55 9.30 0.08
C TYR A 119 10.37 10.23 0.97
N ASP A 120 9.83 10.59 2.13
CA ASP A 120 10.58 11.28 3.19
C ASP A 120 11.50 10.30 3.95
N LEU A 121 11.11 9.02 3.99
CA LEU A 121 11.87 7.92 4.56
C LEU A 121 11.63 6.64 3.77
N THR A 122 12.69 5.92 3.45
CA THR A 122 12.61 4.55 2.90
C THR A 122 13.26 3.58 3.88
N ILE A 123 12.59 2.47 4.17
CA ILE A 123 13.09 1.44 5.08
C ILE A 123 13.10 0.10 4.35
N ASP A 124 14.27 -0.51 4.21
CA ASP A 124 14.36 -1.93 3.87
C ASP A 124 13.97 -2.75 5.11
N THR A 125 12.91 -3.53 4.97
CA THR A 125 12.34 -4.34 6.05
C THR A 125 12.90 -5.76 6.12
N ALA A 126 13.87 -6.11 5.28
CA ALA A 126 14.55 -7.40 5.36
C ALA A 126 15.38 -7.47 6.65
N GLY A 127 15.03 -8.43 7.52
CA GLY A 127 15.72 -8.63 8.80
C GLY A 127 15.51 -7.53 9.85
N VAL A 128 14.53 -6.66 9.66
CA VAL A 128 14.17 -5.58 10.61
C VAL A 128 12.83 -5.93 11.27
N THR A 129 12.73 -5.72 12.59
CA THR A 129 11.48 -5.97 13.31
C THR A 129 10.43 -4.88 13.05
N ALA A 130 9.16 -5.22 13.23
CA ALA A 130 8.08 -4.24 13.09
C ALA A 130 8.22 -3.07 14.08
N GLU A 131 8.71 -3.36 15.31
CA GLU A 131 8.98 -2.35 16.34
C GLU A 131 10.09 -1.38 15.91
N ASP A 132 11.15 -1.88 15.26
CA ASP A 132 12.23 -1.02 14.76
C ASP A 132 11.75 -0.13 13.62
N VAL A 133 10.93 -0.66 12.72
CA VAL A 133 10.28 0.12 11.66
C VAL A 133 9.40 1.21 12.27
N ALA A 134 8.52 0.84 13.22
CA ALA A 134 7.63 1.78 13.90
C ALA A 134 8.41 2.89 14.62
N ARG A 135 9.50 2.54 15.31
CA ARG A 135 10.38 3.52 15.99
C ARG A 135 10.98 4.53 15.00
N ARG A 136 11.46 4.07 13.83
CA ARG A 136 12.02 4.97 12.81
C ARG A 136 10.96 5.93 12.25
N ILE A 137 9.75 5.44 12.03
CA ILE A 137 8.62 6.26 11.56
C ILE A 137 8.22 7.28 12.64
N ALA A 138 8.11 6.85 13.88
CA ALA A 138 7.78 7.73 15.01
C ALA A 138 8.84 8.82 15.21
N ALA A 139 10.13 8.50 15.06
CA ALA A 139 11.21 9.48 15.11
C ALA A 139 11.10 10.51 13.99
N LEU A 140 10.82 10.10 12.74
CA LEU A 140 10.59 11.00 11.60
C LEU A 140 9.43 11.96 11.90
N ALA A 141 8.34 11.44 12.46
CA ALA A 141 7.15 12.22 12.78
C ALA A 141 7.33 13.14 14.02
N GLY A 142 8.43 13.01 14.76
CA GLY A 142 8.68 13.76 16.00
C GLY A 142 7.83 13.29 17.18
N LEU A 143 7.38 12.02 17.15
CA LEU A 143 6.53 11.42 18.18
C LEU A 143 7.34 10.77 19.32
N LEU A 144 8.65 10.59 19.14
CA LEU A 144 9.54 10.12 20.20
C LEU A 144 10.18 11.32 20.90
N ALA A 145 10.19 11.28 22.23
CA ALA A 145 10.97 12.23 23.00
C ALA A 145 12.47 12.08 22.66
N PRO A 146 13.25 13.18 22.66
CA PRO A 146 14.68 13.14 22.45
C PRO A 146 15.41 12.33 23.53
#